data_cf40394c6e3dc251d7b2e3f317862bdc
#
_entry.id   cf40394c6e3dc251d7b2e3f317862bdc
#
_cell.length_a   1.000
_cell.length_b   1.000
_cell.length_c   1.000
_cell.angle_alpha   90.00
_cell.angle_beta   90.00
_cell.angle_gamma   90.00
#
_symmetry.space_group_name_H-M   'P 1'
#
loop_
_entity.id
_entity.type
_entity.pdbx_description
1 polymer ?
#
loop_
_entity_poly.entity_id
_entity_poly.type
_entity_poly.pdbx_seq_one_letter_code
_entity_poly.pdbx_strand_id
1 'polypeptide(L)'
;MFWGKRKGKVMLPEEERKVQDSKLEPQEPGKQEQKPDQQKQDQQKQDQEKPKLHPVKDFSSTQMRIIHLDLKGAAPKVSYLEQIFPLLFKLGANGLLIEYEDMFPYSGDLEILKSENAYSVEDIEKIQHLAELNQLEVIPLVQVFGHLEFALKHEKYHALREVTKFPNSLNPHIPDSLSLVKGLISQVVDRHPKASWIHVGADEVFNLGEGQESKNWLNSNNGDKGKMFLNHMKEVGDFIMNKYPRVSLLMWDDMMRQISVEKLEDKYISNYAKAGFKTVWFASSFKGASGSAQIWTPINQHMNNHLSWLKVINAMEKHPSIRFQGIALTGWQRYDHFSALCELFPVAIPAMAVCLQSLVHGGFNDEARKQTLNILGCKSINLNKSLWHIKGTFSRYHRKYRFANPRNMEMFGDQVLKLHDDWEKFIQDLYISMGNIYFPDMVEEWMEENVYFYMDQLRELVKDYKQIIQLNGRPKIS
;
A
#
# COMPACT_ATOMS: atom_id res chain seq x y z
N MET A 1 -1.98 0.52 16.21
CA MET A 1 -1.94 0.19 14.78
C MET A 1 -0.70 -0.59 14.47
N PHE A 2 -0.81 -1.64 13.66
CA PHE A 2 0.27 -2.62 13.53
C PHE A 2 0.73 -2.72 12.09
N TRP A 3 1.76 -2.01 11.75
CA TRP A 3 2.44 -2.20 10.50
C TRP A 3 3.95 -2.29 10.75
N GLY A 4 4.53 -3.45 10.49
CA GLY A 4 5.97 -3.62 10.49
C GLY A 4 6.43 -3.75 9.05
N LYS A 5 7.11 -2.75 8.52
CA LYS A 5 7.91 -2.94 7.30
C LYS A 5 8.90 -4.06 7.57
N ARG A 6 8.81 -5.16 6.85
CA ARG A 6 9.93 -6.11 6.81
C ARG A 6 11.11 -5.37 6.21
N LYS A 7 12.20 -5.22 6.96
CA LYS A 7 13.51 -4.95 6.36
C LYS A 7 13.75 -6.05 5.33
N GLY A 8 13.66 -5.73 4.06
CA GLY A 8 13.94 -6.65 2.98
C GLY A 8 15.40 -7.06 3.02
N LYS A 9 15.71 -8.22 3.60
CA LYS A 9 16.86 -8.97 3.12
C LYS A 9 16.46 -9.44 1.74
N VAL A 10 17.13 -8.91 0.74
CA VAL A 10 17.17 -9.48 -0.60
C VAL A 10 17.80 -10.87 -0.44
N MET A 11 16.95 -11.90 -0.35
CA MET A 11 17.38 -13.27 -0.57
C MET A 11 17.27 -13.53 -2.06
N LEU A 12 18.44 -13.68 -2.68
CA LEU A 12 18.57 -14.27 -4.01
C LEU A 12 17.96 -15.68 -4.00
N PRO A 13 17.29 -16.12 -5.07
CA PRO A 13 16.71 -17.46 -5.13
C PRO A 13 17.82 -18.47 -5.46
N GLU A 14 18.33 -19.12 -4.44
CA GLU A 14 19.11 -20.35 -4.54
C GLU A 14 18.50 -21.38 -3.60
N GLU A 15 17.47 -22.09 -4.10
CA GLU A 15 17.07 -23.42 -3.63
C GLU A 15 15.91 -23.96 -4.51
N GLU A 16 16.24 -24.22 -5.76
CA GLU A 16 15.51 -25.21 -6.57
C GLU A 16 16.52 -26.17 -7.17
N ARG A 17 16.92 -27.17 -6.41
CA ARG A 17 17.46 -28.44 -6.91
C ARG A 17 17.54 -29.47 -5.81
N LYS A 18 16.49 -30.27 -5.69
CA LYS A 18 16.53 -31.69 -5.31
C LYS A 18 15.10 -32.26 -5.36
N VAL A 19 14.70 -32.67 -6.55
CA VAL A 19 13.70 -33.73 -6.70
C VAL A 19 14.48 -34.95 -7.10
N GLN A 20 14.56 -35.92 -6.20
CA GLN A 20 15.10 -37.23 -6.49
C GLN A 20 14.02 -38.07 -7.20
N ASP A 21 14.42 -38.61 -8.35
CA ASP A 21 13.77 -39.73 -9.05
C ASP A 21 13.54 -40.90 -8.09
N SER A 22 12.32 -41.33 -7.93
CA SER A 22 11.99 -42.69 -7.47
C SER A 22 11.17 -43.38 -8.55
N LYS A 23 11.77 -44.42 -9.10
CA LYS A 23 11.25 -45.32 -10.12
C LYS A 23 9.98 -46.01 -9.64
N LEU A 24 8.99 -46.06 -10.51
CA LEU A 24 7.83 -46.95 -10.45
C LEU A 24 8.16 -48.26 -11.17
N GLU A 25 8.05 -49.36 -10.47
CA GLU A 25 7.88 -50.69 -11.11
C GLU A 25 6.42 -51.13 -10.96
N PRO A 26 5.89 -51.87 -11.96
CA PRO A 26 4.50 -52.28 -12.00
C PRO A 26 4.28 -53.64 -11.32
N GLN A 27 3.21 -53.79 -10.55
CA GLN A 27 2.71 -55.12 -10.12
C GLN A 27 1.31 -55.36 -10.67
N GLU A 28 1.19 -56.58 -11.19
CA GLU A 28 -0.02 -57.17 -11.78
C GLU A 28 -1.05 -57.67 -10.76
N PRO A 29 -2.30 -58.04 -11.19
CA PRO A 29 -3.46 -58.06 -10.32
C PRO A 29 -3.73 -59.45 -9.68
N GLY A 30 -4.10 -59.45 -8.41
CA GLY A 30 -4.50 -60.61 -7.61
C GLY A 30 -5.95 -60.53 -7.12
N LYS A 31 -6.64 -61.60 -7.37
CA LYS A 31 -8.03 -61.99 -7.25
C LYS A 31 -8.85 -61.52 -6.03
N GLN A 32 -10.13 -61.32 -6.35
CA GLN A 32 -11.29 -61.12 -5.47
C GLN A 32 -11.49 -62.24 -4.43
N GLU A 33 -11.79 -61.86 -3.20
CA GLU A 33 -12.68 -62.62 -2.31
C GLU A 33 -13.66 -61.66 -1.60
N GLN A 34 -14.94 -61.96 -1.73
CA GLN A 34 -16.07 -61.26 -1.17
C GLN A 34 -16.21 -61.63 0.33
N LYS A 35 -16.43 -60.67 1.20
CA LYS A 35 -17.25 -60.80 2.42
C LYS A 35 -18.07 -59.52 2.68
N PRO A 36 -19.35 -59.69 3.10
CA PRO A 36 -20.31 -58.59 3.14
C PRO A 36 -20.45 -57.98 4.56
N ASP A 37 -21.07 -56.78 4.59
CA ASP A 37 -21.70 -56.13 5.75
C ASP A 37 -20.84 -55.57 6.88
N GLN A 38 -20.10 -54.48 6.57
CA GLN A 38 -19.71 -53.52 7.62
C GLN A 38 -19.83 -52.04 7.19
N GLN A 39 -20.43 -51.73 6.04
CA GLN A 39 -20.53 -50.34 5.51
C GLN A 39 -21.72 -49.52 6.04
N LYS A 40 -22.56 -50.04 6.94
CA LYS A 40 -23.71 -49.28 7.49
C LYS A 40 -23.53 -48.67 8.88
N GLN A 41 -22.42 -48.94 9.58
CA GLN A 41 -22.18 -48.35 10.90
C GLN A 41 -21.17 -47.18 10.90
N ASP A 42 -20.35 -47.01 9.84
CA ASP A 42 -19.40 -45.91 9.77
C ASP A 42 -19.97 -44.63 9.11
N GLN A 43 -21.09 -44.73 8.38
CA GLN A 43 -21.78 -43.56 7.83
C GLN A 43 -22.60 -42.76 8.86
N GLN A 44 -22.95 -43.37 10.01
CA GLN A 44 -23.67 -42.64 11.08
C GLN A 44 -22.75 -41.94 12.10
N LYS A 45 -21.43 -42.14 12.04
CA LYS A 45 -20.47 -41.42 12.90
C LYS A 45 -19.76 -40.24 12.23
N GLN A 46 -19.86 -40.08 10.90
CA GLN A 46 -19.28 -38.92 10.18
C GLN A 46 -20.23 -37.73 10.03
N ASP A 47 -21.52 -37.88 10.36
CA ASP A 47 -22.48 -36.78 10.27
C ASP A 47 -22.63 -35.93 11.55
N GLN A 48 -21.76 -36.08 12.55
CA GLN A 48 -21.90 -35.36 13.83
C GLN A 48 -20.82 -34.31 14.12
N GLU A 49 -19.90 -34.01 13.23
CA GLU A 49 -19.03 -32.85 13.35
C GLU A 49 -19.02 -31.98 12.07
N LYS A 50 -20.18 -31.42 11.74
CA LYS A 50 -20.19 -30.17 10.99
C LYS A 50 -19.64 -29.10 11.91
N PRO A 51 -18.56 -28.37 11.53
CA PRO A 51 -18.13 -27.22 12.31
C PRO A 51 -19.35 -26.31 12.48
N LYS A 52 -19.75 -26.07 13.74
CA LYS A 52 -20.73 -25.03 14.05
C LYS A 52 -20.21 -23.74 13.42
N LEU A 53 -20.83 -23.31 12.32
CA LEU A 53 -20.66 -21.95 11.84
C LEU A 53 -21.04 -21.06 13.02
N HIS A 54 -20.03 -20.43 13.62
CA HIS A 54 -20.29 -19.35 14.55
C HIS A 54 -21.14 -18.32 13.80
N PRO A 55 -22.21 -17.79 14.41
CA PRO A 55 -23.02 -16.77 13.77
C PRO A 55 -22.08 -15.65 13.29
N VAL A 56 -22.14 -15.32 12.00
CA VAL A 56 -21.44 -14.17 11.42
C VAL A 56 -21.85 -12.98 12.27
N LYS A 57 -20.93 -12.44 13.08
CA LYS A 57 -21.18 -11.21 13.80
C LYS A 57 -21.52 -10.14 12.80
N ASP A 58 -22.64 -9.49 12.97
CA ASP A 58 -22.98 -8.30 12.21
C ASP A 58 -21.98 -7.19 12.55
N PHE A 59 -20.93 -7.07 11.73
CA PHE A 59 -19.94 -5.99 11.84
C PHE A 59 -20.51 -4.63 11.39
N SER A 60 -21.79 -4.61 11.01
CA SER A 60 -22.33 -3.54 10.17
C SER A 60 -22.64 -2.23 10.89
N SER A 61 -22.88 -2.21 12.20
CA SER A 61 -23.54 -1.02 12.75
C SER A 61 -22.67 -0.06 13.56
N THR A 62 -21.47 -0.45 14.02
CA THR A 62 -20.65 0.39 14.91
C THR A 62 -19.15 0.39 14.66
N GLN A 63 -18.64 -0.38 13.70
CA GLN A 63 -17.21 -0.47 13.42
C GLN A 63 -16.84 0.25 12.13
N MET A 64 -15.81 1.11 12.22
CA MET A 64 -15.29 1.84 11.08
C MET A 64 -14.44 0.93 10.19
N ARG A 65 -14.69 0.97 8.88
CA ARG A 65 -13.92 0.32 7.82
C ARG A 65 -13.40 1.41 6.90
N ILE A 66 -12.16 1.81 7.11
CA ILE A 66 -11.60 3.04 6.57
C ILE A 66 -10.62 2.69 5.46
N ILE A 67 -10.73 3.38 4.33
CA ILE A 67 -9.73 3.33 3.27
C ILE A 67 -8.74 4.48 3.46
N HIS A 68 -7.46 4.14 3.58
CA HIS A 68 -6.39 5.12 3.63
C HIS A 68 -5.99 5.55 2.21
N LEU A 69 -6.10 6.83 1.96
CA LEU A 69 -5.64 7.51 0.77
C LEU A 69 -4.37 8.30 1.12
N ASP A 70 -3.22 7.69 0.88
CA ASP A 70 -1.94 8.40 0.93
C ASP A 70 -1.76 9.15 -0.39
N LEU A 71 -1.68 10.47 -0.33
CA LEU A 71 -1.61 11.35 -1.50
C LEU A 71 -0.18 11.84 -1.80
N LYS A 72 0.75 11.53 -0.95
CA LYS A 72 2.19 11.86 -0.96
C LYS A 72 2.75 12.12 -2.37
N GLY A 73 2.77 13.39 -2.81
CA GLY A 73 3.27 13.84 -4.10
C GLY A 73 2.57 13.28 -5.35
N ALA A 74 1.39 12.63 -5.22
CA ALA A 74 0.72 11.93 -6.33
C ALA A 74 -0.79 11.78 -6.11
N ALA A 75 -1.50 12.87 -5.85
CA ALA A 75 -2.93 12.85 -5.62
C ALA A 75 -3.72 12.51 -6.90
N PRO A 76 -4.75 11.65 -6.82
CA PRO A 76 -5.71 11.49 -7.90
C PRO A 76 -6.50 12.79 -8.12
N LYS A 77 -6.93 13.04 -9.35
CA LYS A 77 -7.84 14.14 -9.63
C LYS A 77 -9.17 13.95 -8.88
N VAL A 78 -9.79 15.06 -8.43
CA VAL A 78 -11.08 15.00 -7.70
C VAL A 78 -12.18 14.37 -8.56
N SER A 79 -12.14 14.55 -9.89
CA SER A 79 -13.05 13.88 -10.83
C SER A 79 -12.94 12.36 -10.82
N TYR A 80 -11.77 11.81 -10.48
CA TYR A 80 -11.59 10.37 -10.28
C TYR A 80 -12.13 9.93 -8.91
N LEU A 81 -11.91 10.71 -7.84
CA LEU A 81 -12.47 10.44 -6.52
C LEU A 81 -14.01 10.41 -6.56
N GLU A 82 -14.64 11.28 -7.34
CA GLU A 82 -16.09 11.30 -7.57
C GLU A 82 -16.62 9.97 -8.14
N GLN A 83 -15.81 9.28 -8.96
CA GLN A 83 -16.16 7.96 -9.51
C GLN A 83 -15.89 6.83 -8.51
N ILE A 84 -14.87 6.99 -7.66
CA ILE A 84 -14.40 5.91 -6.75
C ILE A 84 -15.20 5.87 -5.45
N PHE A 85 -15.61 6.99 -4.87
CA PHE A 85 -16.29 6.99 -3.56
C PHE A 85 -17.57 6.15 -3.54
N PRO A 86 -18.43 6.18 -4.60
CA PRO A 86 -19.58 5.26 -4.67
C PRO A 86 -19.17 3.78 -4.68
N LEU A 87 -18.03 3.43 -5.30
CA LEU A 87 -17.51 2.07 -5.30
C LEU A 87 -17.02 1.67 -3.91
N LEU A 88 -16.30 2.56 -3.19
CA LEU A 88 -15.84 2.30 -1.82
C LEU A 88 -17.01 1.98 -0.89
N PHE A 89 -18.07 2.79 -0.95
CA PHE A 89 -19.29 2.57 -0.17
C PHE A 89 -19.93 1.22 -0.51
N LYS A 90 -20.10 0.90 -1.80
CA LYS A 90 -20.65 -0.39 -2.24
C LYS A 90 -19.81 -1.59 -1.78
N LEU A 91 -18.50 -1.43 -1.67
CA LEU A 91 -17.58 -2.45 -1.17
C LEU A 91 -17.62 -2.58 0.35
N GLY A 92 -18.32 -1.68 1.06
CA GLY A 92 -18.50 -1.74 2.49
C GLY A 92 -17.59 -0.82 3.31
N ALA A 93 -16.87 0.11 2.68
CA ALA A 93 -16.19 1.18 3.40
C ALA A 93 -17.21 2.18 3.97
N ASN A 94 -16.90 2.76 5.13
CA ASN A 94 -17.69 3.83 5.75
C ASN A 94 -16.83 5.01 6.23
N GLY A 95 -15.57 5.08 5.82
CA GLY A 95 -14.70 6.21 6.09
C GLY A 95 -13.46 6.24 5.22
N LEU A 96 -12.82 7.40 5.21
CA LEU A 96 -11.58 7.70 4.51
C LEU A 96 -10.58 8.25 5.52
N LEU A 97 -9.35 7.73 5.50
CA LEU A 97 -8.20 8.33 6.16
C LEU A 97 -7.37 9.01 5.06
N ILE A 98 -7.31 10.33 5.05
CA ILE A 98 -6.65 11.08 3.98
C ILE A 98 -5.36 11.71 4.48
N GLU A 99 -4.23 11.23 3.97
CA GLU A 99 -2.89 11.75 4.23
C GLU A 99 -2.47 12.65 3.07
N TYR A 100 -2.61 13.97 3.26
CA TYR A 100 -2.43 14.95 2.19
C TYR A 100 -0.96 15.24 1.88
N GLU A 101 -0.12 15.39 2.91
CA GLU A 101 1.25 15.92 2.82
C GLU A 101 1.29 17.23 1.99
N ASP A 102 2.14 17.29 0.96
CA ASP A 102 2.30 18.44 0.06
C ASP A 102 1.14 18.66 -0.92
N MET A 103 0.19 17.72 -0.96
CA MET A 103 -1.04 17.87 -1.77
C MET A 103 -2.13 18.70 -1.07
N PHE A 104 -1.92 19.12 0.18
CA PHE A 104 -2.82 20.04 0.89
C PHE A 104 -2.58 21.50 0.45
N PRO A 105 -3.62 22.36 0.32
CA PRO A 105 -3.50 23.75 -0.09
C PRO A 105 -3.01 24.63 1.06
N TYR A 106 -1.80 24.38 1.55
CA TYR A 106 -1.18 25.22 2.59
C TYR A 106 -1.07 26.66 2.13
N SER A 107 -1.19 27.60 3.09
CA SER A 107 -1.17 29.03 2.84
C SER A 107 -0.32 29.80 3.85
N GLY A 108 -0.06 31.07 3.55
CA GLY A 108 0.76 31.93 4.40
C GLY A 108 2.17 31.38 4.58
N ASP A 109 2.65 31.31 5.82
CA ASP A 109 4.01 30.83 6.12
C ASP A 109 4.28 29.39 5.71
N LEU A 110 3.23 28.59 5.50
CA LEU A 110 3.32 27.18 5.08
C LEU A 110 3.12 27.00 3.57
N GLU A 111 2.89 28.05 2.79
CA GLU A 111 2.62 27.96 1.35
C GLU A 111 3.74 27.23 0.59
N ILE A 112 4.98 27.37 1.03
CA ILE A 112 6.13 26.71 0.43
C ILE A 112 6.04 25.15 0.43
N LEU A 113 5.21 24.58 1.31
CA LEU A 113 5.03 23.12 1.42
C LEU A 113 4.15 22.56 0.31
N LYS A 114 3.35 23.41 -0.31
CA LYS A 114 2.36 23.03 -1.31
C LYS A 114 3.05 22.62 -2.61
N SER A 115 2.73 21.42 -3.11
CA SER A 115 3.11 20.98 -4.45
C SER A 115 2.44 21.85 -5.52
N GLU A 116 3.02 21.91 -6.72
CA GLU A 116 2.43 22.60 -7.87
C GLU A 116 1.03 22.06 -8.22
N ASN A 117 0.84 20.76 -8.07
CA ASN A 117 -0.43 20.07 -8.34
C ASN A 117 -1.25 19.80 -7.07
N ALA A 118 -0.99 20.52 -5.98
CA ALA A 118 -1.78 20.39 -4.76
C ALA A 118 -3.26 20.70 -5.04
N TYR A 119 -4.14 20.08 -4.27
CA TYR A 119 -5.56 20.42 -4.29
C TYR A 119 -5.79 21.89 -3.94
N SER A 120 -6.83 22.47 -4.51
CA SER A 120 -7.32 23.78 -4.11
C SER A 120 -8.17 23.66 -2.83
N VAL A 121 -8.55 24.80 -2.25
CA VAL A 121 -9.49 24.83 -1.12
C VAL A 121 -10.84 24.25 -1.52
N GLU A 122 -11.29 24.58 -2.71
CA GLU A 122 -12.55 24.10 -3.30
C GLU A 122 -12.50 22.59 -3.53
N ASP A 123 -11.33 22.04 -3.91
CA ASP A 123 -11.12 20.60 -4.04
C ASP A 123 -11.28 19.88 -2.69
N ILE A 124 -10.70 20.44 -1.61
CA ILE A 124 -10.85 19.88 -0.25
C ILE A 124 -12.32 19.88 0.19
N GLU A 125 -13.05 20.96 -0.08
CA GLU A 125 -14.48 21.07 0.21
C GLU A 125 -15.28 20.06 -0.63
N LYS A 126 -14.98 19.94 -1.94
CA LYS A 126 -15.62 18.97 -2.84
C LYS A 126 -15.35 17.53 -2.40
N ILE A 127 -14.13 17.18 -2.02
CA ILE A 127 -13.77 15.83 -1.51
C ILE A 127 -14.63 15.48 -0.29
N GLN A 128 -14.76 16.38 0.68
CA GLN A 128 -15.59 16.16 1.87
C GLN A 128 -17.07 16.02 1.51
N HIS A 129 -17.57 16.85 0.59
CA HIS A 129 -18.95 16.76 0.12
C HIS A 129 -19.22 15.42 -0.59
N LEU A 130 -18.32 14.99 -1.47
CA LEU A 130 -18.43 13.69 -2.15
C LEU A 130 -18.38 12.52 -1.17
N ALA A 131 -17.54 12.61 -0.14
CA ALA A 131 -17.47 11.62 0.93
C ALA A 131 -18.80 11.54 1.70
N GLU A 132 -19.37 12.68 2.08
CA GLU A 132 -20.67 12.77 2.78
C GLU A 132 -21.81 12.17 1.94
N LEU A 133 -21.88 12.49 0.64
CA LEU A 133 -22.87 11.91 -0.29
C LEU A 133 -22.78 10.38 -0.36
N ASN A 134 -21.61 9.82 -0.12
CA ASN A 134 -21.35 8.38 -0.14
C ASN A 134 -21.24 7.77 1.28
N GLN A 135 -21.69 8.47 2.32
CA GLN A 135 -21.68 8.01 3.72
C GLN A 135 -20.28 7.59 4.21
N LEU A 136 -19.24 8.27 3.74
CA LEU A 136 -17.85 8.08 4.13
C LEU A 136 -17.41 9.18 5.08
N GLU A 137 -17.09 8.85 6.32
CA GLU A 137 -16.52 9.80 7.29
C GLU A 137 -15.07 10.12 6.90
N VAL A 138 -14.72 11.41 6.85
CA VAL A 138 -13.37 11.85 6.50
C VAL A 138 -12.56 12.07 7.78
N ILE A 139 -11.42 11.36 7.88
CA ILE A 139 -10.42 11.52 8.93
C ILE A 139 -9.16 12.08 8.26
N PRO A 140 -8.81 13.36 8.47
CA PRO A 140 -7.56 13.88 7.96
C PRO A 140 -6.37 13.33 8.75
N LEU A 141 -5.25 13.05 8.06
CA LEU A 141 -3.98 12.68 8.65
C LEU A 141 -2.94 13.78 8.40
N VAL A 142 -2.27 14.16 9.45
CA VAL A 142 -1.14 15.11 9.46
C VAL A 142 0.04 14.48 10.16
N GLN A 143 1.16 14.29 9.46
CA GLN A 143 2.40 13.84 10.10
C GLN A 143 2.94 14.92 11.03
N VAL A 144 3.36 14.53 12.24
CA VAL A 144 3.80 15.49 13.29
C VAL A 144 5.19 15.20 13.83
N PHE A 145 5.84 14.12 13.41
CA PHE A 145 7.13 13.72 13.96
C PHE A 145 8.06 13.06 12.93
N GLY A 146 7.77 11.81 12.52
CA GLY A 146 8.38 11.16 11.36
C GLY A 146 7.67 11.52 10.05
N HIS A 147 8.20 11.06 8.93
CA HIS A 147 7.63 11.29 7.60
C HIS A 147 7.31 12.75 7.25
N LEU A 148 8.14 13.66 7.75
CA LEU A 148 8.02 15.11 7.46
C LEU A 148 8.89 15.56 6.29
N GLU A 149 9.31 14.65 5.41
CA GLU A 149 10.13 14.95 4.24
C GLU A 149 9.53 16.05 3.37
N PHE A 150 8.20 16.04 3.20
CA PHE A 150 7.50 17.05 2.41
C PHE A 150 7.68 18.47 2.95
N ALA A 151 7.88 18.63 4.26
CA ALA A 151 8.17 19.90 4.91
C ALA A 151 9.67 20.15 5.07
N LEU A 152 10.39 19.18 5.63
CA LEU A 152 11.79 19.33 5.99
C LEU A 152 12.75 19.33 4.79
N LYS A 153 12.29 19.02 3.56
CA LYS A 153 13.07 19.18 2.32
C LYS A 153 13.36 20.64 1.99
N HIS A 154 12.54 21.58 2.47
CA HIS A 154 12.69 23.01 2.18
C HIS A 154 13.74 23.64 3.10
N GLU A 155 14.61 24.49 2.53
CA GLU A 155 15.71 25.16 3.23
C GLU A 155 15.24 25.91 4.49
N LYS A 156 14.09 26.56 4.42
CA LYS A 156 13.42 27.24 5.54
C LYS A 156 13.34 26.38 6.82
N TYR A 157 13.20 25.06 6.66
CA TYR A 157 12.97 24.11 7.76
C TYR A 157 14.16 23.17 8.03
N HIS A 158 15.29 23.34 7.35
CA HIS A 158 16.46 22.48 7.56
C HIS A 158 16.95 22.46 8.99
N ALA A 159 16.86 23.59 9.70
CA ALA A 159 17.25 23.69 11.09
C ALA A 159 16.38 22.85 12.04
N LEU A 160 15.18 22.45 11.60
CA LEU A 160 14.24 21.66 12.40
C LEU A 160 14.49 20.15 12.32
N ARG A 161 15.38 19.69 11.46
CA ARG A 161 15.68 18.26 11.30
C ARG A 161 16.38 17.72 12.54
N GLU A 162 16.01 16.51 12.95
CA GLU A 162 16.70 15.79 14.01
C GLU A 162 18.17 15.52 13.64
N VAL A 163 18.41 15.13 12.39
CA VAL A 163 19.75 15.02 11.79
C VAL A 163 19.78 15.83 10.51
N THR A 164 20.70 16.79 10.42
CA THR A 164 20.78 17.74 9.30
C THR A 164 20.72 17.08 7.91
N LYS A 165 21.34 15.90 7.76
CA LYS A 165 21.38 15.14 6.52
C LYS A 165 20.04 14.50 6.13
N PHE A 166 19.19 14.18 7.12
CA PHE A 166 18.00 13.37 6.91
C PHE A 166 16.72 14.18 7.16
N PRO A 167 15.89 14.42 6.13
CA PRO A 167 14.69 15.23 6.25
C PRO A 167 13.46 14.47 6.80
N ASN A 168 13.61 13.25 7.31
CA ASN A 168 12.48 12.43 7.76
C ASN A 168 11.90 12.94 9.08
N SER A 169 12.75 13.13 10.10
CA SER A 169 12.30 13.35 11.47
C SER A 169 12.60 14.76 11.97
N LEU A 170 11.64 15.30 12.67
CA LEU A 170 11.68 16.58 13.34
C LEU A 170 12.50 16.49 14.65
N ASN A 171 13.27 17.52 15.00
CA ASN A 171 13.89 17.63 16.32
C ASN A 171 12.89 18.24 17.34
N PRO A 172 12.41 17.48 18.33
CA PRO A 172 11.35 17.93 19.22
C PRO A 172 11.82 19.01 20.23
N HIS A 173 13.12 19.27 20.30
CA HIS A 173 13.73 20.22 21.23
C HIS A 173 14.07 21.56 20.59
N ILE A 174 13.75 21.77 19.34
CA ILE A 174 13.83 23.05 18.65
C ILE A 174 12.45 23.72 18.74
N PRO A 175 12.33 24.93 19.34
CA PRO A 175 11.02 25.56 19.60
C PRO A 175 10.14 25.72 18.35
N ASP A 176 10.75 26.04 17.21
CA ASP A 176 10.03 26.21 15.94
C ASP A 176 9.47 24.90 15.37
N SER A 177 9.97 23.76 15.85
CA SER A 177 9.44 22.44 15.47
C SER A 177 7.98 22.29 15.86
N LEU A 178 7.64 22.60 17.10
CA LEU A 178 6.26 22.53 17.56
C LEU A 178 5.38 23.60 16.90
N SER A 179 5.96 24.76 16.55
CA SER A 179 5.27 25.83 15.84
C SER A 179 4.87 25.38 14.43
N LEU A 180 5.78 24.71 13.70
CA LEU A 180 5.49 24.10 12.40
C LEU A 180 4.33 23.09 12.52
N VAL A 181 4.43 22.14 13.45
CA VAL A 181 3.43 21.10 13.67
C VAL A 181 2.06 21.69 14.00
N LYS A 182 2.00 22.69 14.87
CA LYS A 182 0.75 23.41 15.21
C LYS A 182 0.15 24.12 14.00
N GLY A 183 0.99 24.67 13.13
CA GLY A 183 0.55 25.28 11.87
C GLY A 183 -0.06 24.28 10.90
N LEU A 184 0.61 23.13 10.69
CA LEU A 184 0.11 22.04 9.84
C LEU A 184 -1.25 21.54 10.33
N ILE A 185 -1.35 21.18 11.61
CA ILE A 185 -2.58 20.69 12.22
C ILE A 185 -3.70 21.74 12.08
N SER A 186 -3.39 23.00 12.37
CA SER A 186 -4.41 24.05 12.35
C SER A 186 -5.02 24.22 10.97
N GLN A 187 -4.20 24.32 9.92
CA GLN A 187 -4.73 24.52 8.57
C GLN A 187 -5.55 23.32 8.12
N VAL A 188 -5.11 22.10 8.43
CA VAL A 188 -5.84 20.89 8.03
C VAL A 188 -7.15 20.73 8.80
N VAL A 189 -7.15 20.88 10.14
CA VAL A 189 -8.37 20.72 10.95
C VAL A 189 -9.37 21.83 10.67
N ASP A 190 -8.92 23.08 10.49
CA ASP A 190 -9.80 24.20 10.19
C ASP A 190 -10.52 24.02 8.84
N ARG A 191 -9.92 23.26 7.88
CA ARG A 191 -10.55 22.90 6.61
C ARG A 191 -11.38 21.62 6.67
N HIS A 192 -11.39 20.91 7.80
CA HIS A 192 -12.22 19.71 8.03
C HIS A 192 -13.21 19.92 9.18
N PRO A 193 -14.16 20.87 9.05
CA PRO A 193 -15.04 21.30 10.15
C PRO A 193 -15.95 20.21 10.69
N LYS A 194 -16.20 19.15 9.92
CA LYS A 194 -17.06 18.00 10.30
C LYS A 194 -16.26 16.81 10.84
N ALA A 195 -14.94 16.84 10.80
CA ALA A 195 -14.13 15.71 11.26
C ALA A 195 -14.30 15.46 12.76
N SER A 196 -14.64 14.23 13.13
CA SER A 196 -14.71 13.77 14.53
C SER A 196 -13.35 13.27 15.02
N TRP A 197 -12.44 12.99 14.09
CA TRP A 197 -11.12 12.40 14.34
C TRP A 197 -10.05 13.13 13.55
N ILE A 198 -8.85 13.20 14.12
CA ILE A 198 -7.62 13.53 13.41
C ILE A 198 -6.58 12.44 13.65
N HIS A 199 -5.87 12.03 12.61
CA HIS A 199 -4.73 11.13 12.73
C HIS A 199 -3.44 11.96 12.67
N VAL A 200 -2.55 11.79 13.63
CA VAL A 200 -1.30 12.57 13.74
C VAL A 200 -0.07 11.79 13.28
N GLY A 201 -0.23 10.67 12.60
CA GLY A 201 0.88 9.86 12.10
C GLY A 201 1.79 9.39 13.23
N ALA A 202 3.00 9.95 13.31
CA ALA A 202 4.05 9.70 14.28
C ALA A 202 4.70 8.30 14.19
N ASP A 203 4.62 7.69 13.02
CA ASP A 203 5.31 6.44 12.69
C ASP A 203 6.76 6.70 12.25
N GLU A 204 7.57 5.66 12.36
CA GLU A 204 8.94 5.57 11.84
C GLU A 204 9.80 6.84 12.10
N VAL A 205 9.79 7.35 13.32
CA VAL A 205 10.64 8.51 13.74
C VAL A 205 12.10 8.05 13.77
N PHE A 206 12.74 8.05 12.61
CA PHE A 206 14.11 7.60 12.44
C PHE A 206 15.08 8.59 13.09
N ASN A 207 16.20 8.06 13.60
CA ASN A 207 17.28 8.83 14.19
C ASN A 207 16.90 9.66 15.43
N LEU A 208 15.76 9.39 16.08
CA LEU A 208 15.34 10.08 17.29
C LEU A 208 16.43 10.04 18.38
N GLY A 209 16.79 11.20 18.91
CA GLY A 209 17.83 11.34 19.92
C GLY A 209 19.25 11.48 19.35
N GLU A 210 19.41 11.73 18.04
CA GLU A 210 20.72 11.91 17.40
C GLU A 210 21.10 13.38 17.19
N GLY A 211 20.15 14.31 17.21
CA GLY A 211 20.40 15.74 17.20
C GLY A 211 21.10 16.21 18.46
N GLN A 212 21.76 17.39 18.42
CA GLN A 212 22.52 17.89 19.58
C GLN A 212 21.59 18.23 20.76
N GLU A 213 20.46 18.88 20.48
CA GLU A 213 19.47 19.26 21.49
C GLU A 213 18.84 18.03 22.11
N SER A 214 18.51 17.03 21.29
CA SER A 214 17.98 15.75 21.73
C SER A 214 18.97 14.95 22.56
N LYS A 215 20.27 14.94 22.22
CA LYS A 215 21.32 14.33 23.05
C LYS A 215 21.44 15.02 24.38
N ASN A 216 21.43 16.37 24.43
CA ASN A 216 21.48 17.12 25.65
C ASN A 216 20.31 16.77 26.58
N TRP A 217 19.11 16.67 26.01
CA TRP A 217 17.91 16.26 26.72
C TRP A 217 18.03 14.82 27.26
N LEU A 218 18.47 13.86 26.42
CA LEU A 218 18.68 12.48 26.83
C LEU A 218 19.67 12.33 27.98
N ASN A 219 20.76 13.08 27.94
CA ASN A 219 21.75 13.09 29.04
C ASN A 219 21.12 13.49 30.37
N SER A 220 20.14 14.41 30.35
CA SER A 220 19.42 14.87 31.54
C SER A 220 18.22 13.99 31.93
N ASN A 221 17.84 13.00 31.07
CA ASN A 221 16.67 12.13 31.23
C ASN A 221 17.00 10.64 31.12
N ASN A 222 18.18 10.22 31.62
CA ASN A 222 18.63 8.83 31.71
C ASN A 222 18.63 8.09 30.34
N GLY A 223 18.77 8.81 29.24
CA GLY A 223 18.77 8.21 27.87
C GLY A 223 17.43 7.70 27.39
N ASP A 224 16.32 8.09 28.03
CA ASP A 224 14.98 7.55 27.74
C ASP A 224 14.37 8.15 26.46
N LYS A 225 14.58 7.49 25.34
CA LYS A 225 13.98 7.87 24.04
C LYS A 225 12.47 7.71 23.99
N GLY A 226 11.92 6.75 24.74
CA GLY A 226 10.47 6.54 24.83
C GLY A 226 9.80 7.76 25.49
N LYS A 227 10.39 8.25 26.60
CA LYS A 227 9.93 9.47 27.25
C LYS A 227 10.05 10.70 26.35
N MET A 228 11.12 10.80 25.56
CA MET A 228 11.29 11.86 24.56
C MET A 228 10.16 11.86 23.53
N PHE A 229 9.89 10.69 22.94
CA PHE A 229 8.79 10.51 21.99
C PHE A 229 7.44 10.92 22.62
N LEU A 230 7.12 10.36 23.79
CA LEU A 230 5.86 10.63 24.46
C LEU A 230 5.70 12.09 24.90
N ASN A 231 6.78 12.80 25.26
CA ASN A 231 6.72 14.22 25.59
C ASN A 231 6.29 15.04 24.36
N HIS A 232 6.88 14.81 23.20
CA HIS A 232 6.47 15.50 21.97
C HIS A 232 5.00 15.19 21.63
N MET A 233 4.61 13.92 21.68
CA MET A 233 3.23 13.53 21.42
C MET A 233 2.22 14.12 22.41
N LYS A 234 2.64 14.30 23.67
CA LYS A 234 1.84 15.00 24.68
C LYS A 234 1.62 16.47 24.33
N GLU A 235 2.67 17.19 23.93
CA GLU A 235 2.56 18.60 23.51
C GLU A 235 1.62 18.75 22.31
N VAL A 236 1.70 17.84 21.33
CA VAL A 236 0.80 17.79 20.17
C VAL A 236 -0.64 17.51 20.62
N GLY A 237 -0.82 16.50 21.48
CA GLY A 237 -2.13 16.12 22.00
C GLY A 237 -2.79 17.22 22.82
N ASP A 238 -2.04 17.85 23.72
CA ASP A 238 -2.51 18.98 24.53
C ASP A 238 -2.96 20.14 23.63
N PHE A 239 -2.20 20.46 22.58
CA PHE A 239 -2.58 21.47 21.62
C PHE A 239 -3.91 21.15 20.91
N ILE A 240 -4.07 19.91 20.41
CA ILE A 240 -5.28 19.48 19.71
C ILE A 240 -6.48 19.52 20.67
N MET A 241 -6.37 18.94 21.85
CA MET A 241 -7.47 18.88 22.80
C MET A 241 -7.91 20.27 23.27
N ASN A 242 -6.99 21.21 23.44
CA ASN A 242 -7.29 22.57 23.87
C ASN A 242 -7.93 23.39 22.74
N LYS A 243 -7.43 23.27 21.48
CA LYS A 243 -7.92 24.07 20.37
C LYS A 243 -9.15 23.45 19.70
N TYR A 244 -9.21 22.12 19.67
CA TYR A 244 -10.25 21.35 18.96
C TYR A 244 -10.91 20.29 19.86
N PRO A 245 -11.60 20.67 20.95
CA PRO A 245 -12.07 19.75 21.99
C PRO A 245 -13.10 18.71 21.48
N ARG A 246 -13.66 18.90 20.28
CA ARG A 246 -14.58 17.96 19.63
C ARG A 246 -13.87 16.83 18.86
N VAL A 247 -12.57 16.97 18.58
CA VAL A 247 -11.81 16.06 17.73
C VAL A 247 -11.06 15.05 18.58
N SER A 248 -11.21 13.77 18.28
CA SER A 248 -10.45 12.69 18.91
C SER A 248 -9.17 12.42 18.13
N LEU A 249 -8.08 12.10 18.86
CA LEU A 249 -6.76 11.89 18.28
C LEU A 249 -6.49 10.41 18.01
N LEU A 250 -5.94 10.12 16.82
CA LEU A 250 -5.40 8.83 16.42
C LEU A 250 -3.91 8.96 16.09
N MET A 251 -3.12 7.90 16.33
CA MET A 251 -1.71 7.84 15.95
C MET A 251 -1.31 6.41 15.60
N TRP A 252 -0.23 6.27 14.84
CA TRP A 252 0.43 4.97 14.65
C TRP A 252 1.17 4.57 15.92
N ASP A 253 1.21 3.27 16.23
CA ASP A 253 1.85 2.77 17.47
C ASP A 253 3.14 1.95 17.24
N ASP A 254 3.69 1.94 16.04
CA ASP A 254 4.90 1.21 15.68
C ASP A 254 6.14 1.64 16.47
N MET A 255 6.24 2.91 16.82
CA MET A 255 7.31 3.43 17.70
C MET A 255 7.24 2.86 19.12
N MET A 256 6.06 2.51 19.60
CA MET A 256 5.84 1.88 20.91
C MET A 256 5.96 0.36 20.82
N ARG A 257 5.81 -0.21 19.62
CA ARG A 257 5.74 -1.65 19.43
C ARG A 257 6.09 -2.07 17.99
N GLN A 258 7.16 -2.87 17.87
CA GLN A 258 7.66 -3.38 16.60
C GLN A 258 7.43 -4.88 16.49
N ILE A 259 6.17 -5.30 16.39
CA ILE A 259 5.80 -6.71 16.22
C ILE A 259 4.80 -6.88 15.08
N SER A 260 4.81 -8.05 14.43
CA SER A 260 3.82 -8.40 13.43
C SER A 260 2.46 -8.75 14.07
N VAL A 261 1.38 -8.68 13.28
CA VAL A 261 0.02 -9.00 13.74
C VAL A 261 -0.10 -10.44 14.27
N GLU A 262 0.64 -11.39 13.68
CA GLU A 262 0.65 -12.78 14.10
C GLU A 262 1.27 -12.99 15.50
N LYS A 263 2.10 -12.04 15.95
CA LYS A 263 2.76 -12.03 17.25
C LYS A 263 2.08 -11.11 18.26
N LEU A 264 0.93 -10.54 17.90
CA LEU A 264 0.18 -9.67 18.78
C LEU A 264 -0.44 -10.51 19.92
N GLU A 265 0.12 -10.35 21.10
CA GLU A 265 -0.33 -11.04 22.30
C GLU A 265 -1.38 -10.20 23.05
N ASP A 266 -2.29 -10.87 23.76
CA ASP A 266 -3.32 -10.25 24.61
C ASP A 266 -2.74 -9.22 25.60
N LYS A 267 -1.47 -9.39 26.03
CA LYS A 267 -0.80 -8.45 26.94
C LYS A 267 -0.68 -7.03 26.39
N TYR A 268 -0.50 -6.85 25.07
CA TYR A 268 -0.39 -5.51 24.47
C TYR A 268 -1.72 -4.77 24.53
N ILE A 269 -2.82 -5.44 24.19
CA ILE A 269 -4.16 -4.86 24.30
C ILE A 269 -4.48 -4.53 25.75
N SER A 270 -4.13 -5.43 26.70
CA SER A 270 -4.28 -5.19 28.13
C SER A 270 -3.47 -4.00 28.62
N ASN A 271 -2.27 -3.79 28.07
CA ASN A 271 -1.44 -2.63 28.45
C ASN A 271 -2.05 -1.30 27.99
N TYR A 272 -2.63 -1.24 26.78
CA TYR A 272 -3.38 -0.04 26.35
C TYR A 272 -4.57 0.24 27.25
N ALA A 273 -5.34 -0.79 27.60
CA ALA A 273 -6.45 -0.64 28.54
C ALA A 273 -5.99 -0.12 29.92
N LYS A 274 -4.87 -0.66 30.47
CA LYS A 274 -4.26 -0.20 31.73
C LYS A 274 -3.74 1.23 31.65
N ALA A 275 -3.21 1.62 30.49
CA ALA A 275 -2.76 2.99 30.23
C ALA A 275 -3.93 4.00 30.09
N GLY A 276 -5.18 3.52 30.12
CA GLY A 276 -6.36 4.37 30.09
C GLY A 276 -7.01 4.57 28.72
N PHE A 277 -6.50 3.93 27.68
CA PHE A 277 -7.14 3.95 26.36
C PHE A 277 -8.50 3.27 26.42
N LYS A 278 -9.52 3.92 25.86
CA LYS A 278 -10.91 3.41 25.83
C LYS A 278 -11.23 2.72 24.51
N THR A 279 -10.52 3.08 23.46
CA THR A 279 -10.73 2.56 22.11
C THR A 279 -9.39 2.23 21.47
N VAL A 280 -9.41 1.23 20.58
CA VAL A 280 -8.29 0.84 19.75
C VAL A 280 -8.75 0.73 18.30
N TRP A 281 -7.87 1.15 17.39
CA TRP A 281 -8.01 0.97 15.96
C TRP A 281 -6.94 0.02 15.47
N PHE A 282 -7.26 -0.74 14.43
CA PHE A 282 -6.28 -1.58 13.76
C PHE A 282 -5.98 -1.08 12.35
N ALA A 283 -4.88 -1.55 11.77
CA ALA A 283 -4.54 -1.24 10.39
C ALA A 283 -4.03 -2.47 9.66
N SER A 284 -4.70 -2.84 8.58
CA SER A 284 -4.21 -3.74 7.55
C SER A 284 -3.70 -2.92 6.36
N SER A 285 -3.36 -3.56 5.25
CA SER A 285 -3.02 -2.84 4.03
C SER A 285 -3.62 -3.50 2.80
N PHE A 286 -3.85 -2.73 1.73
CA PHE A 286 -4.29 -3.24 0.43
C PHE A 286 -3.35 -2.90 -0.71
N LYS A 287 -2.38 -1.96 -0.50
CA LYS A 287 -1.30 -1.62 -1.44
C LYS A 287 -0.14 -0.93 -0.72
N GLY A 288 1.00 -0.80 -1.41
CA GLY A 288 2.16 -0.06 -0.93
C GLY A 288 2.89 -0.71 0.26
N ALA A 289 2.69 -2.01 0.50
CA ALA A 289 3.28 -2.74 1.62
C ALA A 289 4.00 -4.03 1.19
N SER A 290 4.18 -4.25 -0.11
CA SER A 290 4.78 -5.46 -0.66
C SER A 290 6.17 -5.26 -1.26
N GLY A 291 6.69 -4.06 -1.24
CA GLY A 291 8.00 -3.66 -1.76
C GLY A 291 7.93 -2.29 -2.41
N SER A 292 9.07 -1.59 -2.49
CA SER A 292 9.18 -0.33 -3.23
C SER A 292 9.05 -0.58 -4.73
N ALA A 293 8.45 0.36 -5.46
CA ALA A 293 8.28 0.30 -6.92
C ALA A 293 7.59 -0.98 -7.42
N GLN A 294 6.63 -1.53 -6.66
CA GLN A 294 5.79 -2.63 -7.12
C GLN A 294 4.72 -2.12 -8.09
N ILE A 295 4.55 -2.79 -9.23
CA ILE A 295 3.56 -2.42 -10.25
C ILE A 295 2.22 -3.11 -10.00
N TRP A 296 2.25 -4.33 -9.46
CA TRP A 296 1.08 -5.18 -9.23
C TRP A 296 0.87 -5.46 -7.76
N THR A 297 -0.38 -5.37 -7.34
CA THR A 297 -0.76 -5.65 -5.96
C THR A 297 -0.90 -7.15 -5.73
N PRO A 298 -0.15 -7.76 -4.80
CA PRO A 298 -0.25 -9.18 -4.48
C PRO A 298 -1.48 -9.45 -3.60
N ILE A 299 -2.63 -9.67 -4.23
CA ILE A 299 -3.94 -9.80 -3.57
C ILE A 299 -3.92 -10.82 -2.41
N ASN A 300 -3.32 -12.00 -2.62
CA ASN A 300 -3.26 -13.05 -1.60
C ASN A 300 -2.47 -12.62 -0.36
N GLN A 301 -1.39 -11.85 -0.53
CA GLN A 301 -0.59 -11.35 0.59
C GLN A 301 -1.42 -10.39 1.45
N HIS A 302 -2.10 -9.43 0.82
CA HIS A 302 -2.95 -8.47 1.52
C HIS A 302 -4.16 -9.15 2.16
N MET A 303 -4.80 -10.08 1.46
CA MET A 303 -5.89 -10.89 2.03
C MET A 303 -5.45 -11.67 3.27
N ASN A 304 -4.31 -12.36 3.21
CA ASN A 304 -3.81 -13.15 4.34
C ASN A 304 -3.48 -12.26 5.55
N ASN A 305 -2.84 -11.10 5.33
CA ASN A 305 -2.63 -10.11 6.38
C ASN A 305 -3.98 -9.68 7.00
N HIS A 306 -4.96 -9.40 6.15
CA HIS A 306 -6.28 -8.96 6.59
C HIS A 306 -7.01 -10.04 7.40
N LEU A 307 -6.94 -11.29 6.96
CA LEU A 307 -7.51 -12.44 7.71
C LEU A 307 -6.83 -12.64 9.07
N SER A 308 -5.54 -12.31 9.19
CA SER A 308 -4.85 -12.30 10.50
C SER A 308 -5.41 -11.22 11.42
N TRP A 309 -5.72 -10.02 10.89
CA TRP A 309 -6.40 -8.98 11.66
C TRP A 309 -7.81 -9.38 12.09
N LEU A 310 -8.58 -10.07 11.26
CA LEU A 310 -9.90 -10.59 11.63
C LEU A 310 -9.82 -11.52 12.86
N LYS A 311 -8.76 -12.33 12.97
CA LYS A 311 -8.56 -13.18 14.17
C LYS A 311 -8.35 -12.32 15.43
N VAL A 312 -7.57 -11.24 15.32
CA VAL A 312 -7.35 -10.29 16.42
C VAL A 312 -8.65 -9.57 16.80
N ILE A 313 -9.42 -9.11 15.80
CA ILE A 313 -10.71 -8.45 16.02
C ILE A 313 -11.67 -9.39 16.77
N ASN A 314 -11.74 -10.66 16.38
CA ASN A 314 -12.57 -11.65 17.07
C ASN A 314 -12.09 -11.93 18.50
N ALA A 315 -10.79 -11.78 18.76
CA ALA A 315 -10.25 -11.95 20.11
C ALA A 315 -10.49 -10.74 21.03
N MET A 316 -10.93 -9.58 20.50
CA MET A 316 -11.20 -8.38 21.32
C MET A 316 -12.30 -8.56 22.37
N GLU A 317 -13.13 -9.57 22.24
CA GLU A 317 -14.12 -9.95 23.28
C GLU A 317 -13.49 -10.28 24.64
N LYS A 318 -12.22 -10.73 24.64
CA LYS A 318 -11.46 -10.99 25.85
C LYS A 318 -11.05 -9.71 26.61
N HIS A 319 -11.22 -8.55 25.99
CA HIS A 319 -10.77 -7.25 26.50
C HIS A 319 -11.93 -6.25 26.65
N PRO A 320 -12.92 -6.50 27.55
CA PRO A 320 -14.13 -5.68 27.65
C PRO A 320 -13.88 -4.22 28.10
N SER A 321 -12.70 -3.94 28.64
CA SER A 321 -12.30 -2.60 29.11
C SER A 321 -11.83 -1.67 28.00
N ILE A 322 -11.58 -2.19 26.78
CA ILE A 322 -11.16 -1.41 25.64
C ILE A 322 -11.98 -1.82 24.40
N ARG A 323 -12.57 -0.86 23.74
CA ARG A 323 -13.44 -1.09 22.59
C ARG A 323 -12.66 -1.07 21.28
N PHE A 324 -12.88 -2.07 20.43
CA PHE A 324 -12.48 -2.01 19.03
C PHE A 324 -13.38 -0.99 18.29
N GLN A 325 -12.77 0.06 17.73
CA GLN A 325 -13.48 1.15 17.05
C GLN A 325 -13.54 0.94 15.55
N GLY A 326 -12.48 0.42 14.93
CA GLY A 326 -12.44 0.22 13.50
C GLY A 326 -11.06 -0.23 12.98
N ILE A 327 -11.01 -0.46 11.69
CA ILE A 327 -9.80 -0.86 10.98
C ILE A 327 -9.58 0.04 9.76
N ALA A 328 -8.34 0.54 9.59
CA ALA A 328 -7.89 1.23 8.41
C ALA A 328 -7.18 0.24 7.46
N LEU A 329 -7.59 0.24 6.19
CA LEU A 329 -6.88 -0.46 5.13
C LEU A 329 -5.91 0.54 4.53
N THR A 330 -4.62 0.40 4.83
CA THR A 330 -3.62 1.36 4.34
C THR A 330 -3.30 1.15 2.86
N GLY A 331 -3.16 2.26 2.17
CA GLY A 331 -2.84 2.30 0.74
C GLY A 331 -1.69 3.26 0.48
N TRP A 332 -0.48 2.89 0.95
CA TRP A 332 0.70 3.75 0.83
C TRP A 332 1.03 4.03 -0.63
N GLN A 333 1.26 5.31 -0.95
CA GLN A 333 1.57 5.76 -2.30
C GLN A 333 3.05 5.64 -2.62
N ARG A 334 3.90 5.92 -1.61
CA ARG A 334 5.36 5.83 -1.66
C ARG A 334 5.86 5.29 -0.31
N TYR A 335 7.09 4.77 -0.29
CA TYR A 335 7.75 4.38 0.96
C TYR A 335 8.18 5.58 1.80
N ASP A 336 8.62 6.62 1.13
CA ASP A 336 8.91 7.96 1.65
C ASP A 336 8.65 8.99 0.54
N HIS A 337 8.74 10.27 0.86
CA HIS A 337 8.42 11.35 -0.07
C HIS A 337 9.29 11.39 -1.36
N PHE A 338 10.50 10.80 -1.32
CA PHE A 338 11.44 10.78 -2.45
C PHE A 338 11.45 9.44 -3.20
N SER A 339 10.76 8.43 -2.69
CA SER A 339 10.70 7.11 -3.32
C SER A 339 9.79 7.13 -4.55
N ALA A 340 10.04 6.20 -5.50
CA ALA A 340 9.15 5.96 -6.62
C ALA A 340 7.74 5.55 -6.14
N LEU A 341 6.75 5.75 -7.01
CA LEU A 341 5.37 5.34 -6.76
C LEU A 341 5.29 3.82 -6.56
N CYS A 342 4.57 3.41 -5.53
CA CYS A 342 4.12 2.04 -5.38
C CYS A 342 2.97 1.74 -6.36
N GLU A 343 2.30 0.58 -6.19
CA GLU A 343 1.15 0.19 -7.02
C GLU A 343 0.13 1.34 -7.11
N LEU A 344 -0.28 1.68 -8.32
CA LEU A 344 -1.28 2.71 -8.54
C LEU A 344 -2.63 2.32 -7.92
N PHE A 345 -3.39 3.29 -7.44
CA PHE A 345 -4.67 3.04 -6.78
C PHE A 345 -5.63 2.18 -7.63
N PRO A 346 -5.82 2.42 -8.96
CA PRO A 346 -6.70 1.59 -9.78
C PRO A 346 -6.28 0.11 -9.83
N VAL A 347 -4.98 -0.17 -9.85
CA VAL A 347 -4.43 -1.54 -9.86
C VAL A 347 -4.70 -2.27 -8.54
N ALA A 348 -4.79 -1.53 -7.46
CA ALA A 348 -5.03 -2.08 -6.12
C ALA A 348 -6.52 -2.28 -5.76
N ILE A 349 -7.46 -1.79 -6.57
CA ILE A 349 -8.90 -1.93 -6.32
C ILE A 349 -9.31 -3.39 -6.07
N PRO A 350 -8.85 -4.41 -6.82
CA PRO A 350 -9.21 -5.79 -6.53
C PRO A 350 -8.76 -6.28 -5.15
N ALA A 351 -7.55 -5.91 -4.71
CA ALA A 351 -7.06 -6.26 -3.37
C ALA A 351 -7.88 -5.57 -2.28
N MET A 352 -8.17 -4.28 -2.46
CA MET A 352 -9.03 -3.51 -1.56
C MET A 352 -10.43 -4.13 -1.45
N ALA A 353 -11.03 -4.51 -2.57
CA ALA A 353 -12.35 -5.14 -2.59
C ALA A 353 -12.37 -6.47 -1.84
N VAL A 354 -11.36 -7.33 -2.04
CA VAL A 354 -11.22 -8.59 -1.30
C VAL A 354 -11.10 -8.34 0.20
N CYS A 355 -10.28 -7.35 0.61
CA CYS A 355 -10.10 -7.01 2.01
C CYS A 355 -11.38 -6.46 2.64
N LEU A 356 -12.07 -5.51 1.99
CA LEU A 356 -13.34 -4.94 2.49
C LEU A 356 -14.44 -5.99 2.60
N GLN A 357 -14.62 -6.82 1.56
CA GLN A 357 -15.64 -7.86 1.58
C GLN A 357 -15.32 -8.96 2.61
N SER A 358 -14.04 -9.20 2.91
CA SER A 358 -13.64 -10.07 4.02
C SER A 358 -14.07 -9.51 5.38
N LEU A 359 -14.01 -8.18 5.58
CA LEU A 359 -14.51 -7.53 6.80
C LEU A 359 -16.03 -7.63 6.91
N VAL A 360 -16.74 -7.37 5.82
CA VAL A 360 -18.21 -7.41 5.79
C VAL A 360 -18.75 -8.79 6.09
N HIS A 361 -18.05 -9.85 5.63
CA HIS A 361 -18.49 -11.24 5.76
C HIS A 361 -17.73 -12.06 6.83
N GLY A 362 -16.86 -11.42 7.63
CA GLY A 362 -16.06 -12.11 8.66
C GLY A 362 -15.01 -13.07 8.12
N GLY A 363 -14.65 -12.97 6.82
CA GLY A 363 -13.68 -13.79 6.10
C GLY A 363 -13.94 -13.78 4.61
N PHE A 364 -12.98 -14.26 3.80
CA PHE A 364 -13.14 -14.34 2.35
C PHE A 364 -13.80 -15.68 1.96
N ASN A 365 -15.07 -15.84 2.30
CA ASN A 365 -15.91 -16.97 1.96
C ASN A 365 -16.54 -16.83 0.54
N ASP A 366 -17.36 -17.79 0.14
CA ASP A 366 -17.99 -17.81 -1.20
C ASP A 366 -18.89 -16.59 -1.43
N GLU A 367 -19.61 -16.11 -0.41
CA GLU A 367 -20.44 -14.92 -0.52
C GLU A 367 -19.59 -13.65 -0.69
N ALA A 368 -18.54 -13.48 0.12
CA ALA A 368 -17.58 -12.39 -0.05
C ALA A 368 -16.96 -12.39 -1.45
N ARG A 369 -16.60 -13.57 -1.96
CA ARG A 369 -16.07 -13.73 -3.32
C ARG A 369 -17.08 -13.34 -4.39
N LYS A 370 -18.30 -13.83 -4.27
CA LYS A 370 -19.40 -13.52 -5.20
C LYS A 370 -19.71 -12.03 -5.22
N GLN A 371 -19.82 -11.40 -4.06
CA GLN A 371 -20.07 -9.96 -3.95
C GLN A 371 -18.91 -9.15 -4.53
N THR A 372 -17.65 -9.52 -4.25
CA THR A 372 -16.47 -8.90 -4.86
C THR A 372 -16.57 -8.90 -6.39
N LEU A 373 -16.83 -10.06 -6.99
CA LEU A 373 -16.92 -10.21 -8.45
C LEU A 373 -18.09 -9.41 -9.02
N ASN A 374 -19.25 -9.43 -8.37
CA ASN A 374 -20.44 -8.69 -8.81
C ASN A 374 -20.21 -7.17 -8.78
N ILE A 375 -19.65 -6.64 -7.70
CA ILE A 375 -19.42 -5.20 -7.53
C ILE A 375 -18.37 -4.70 -8.53
N LEU A 376 -17.30 -5.48 -8.75
CA LEU A 376 -16.24 -5.14 -9.71
C LEU A 376 -16.61 -5.43 -11.18
N GLY A 377 -17.69 -6.16 -11.44
CA GLY A 377 -18.08 -6.56 -12.80
C GLY A 377 -17.12 -7.56 -13.45
N CYS A 378 -16.32 -8.29 -12.69
CA CYS A 378 -15.29 -9.21 -13.19
C CYS A 378 -15.88 -10.60 -13.43
N LYS A 379 -15.65 -11.17 -14.64
CA LYS A 379 -16.08 -12.54 -14.96
C LYS A 379 -15.01 -13.61 -14.74
N SER A 380 -13.77 -13.28 -14.74
CA SER A 380 -12.53 -13.99 -14.38
C SER A 380 -11.35 -13.36 -15.13
N ILE A 381 -10.17 -13.36 -14.55
CA ILE A 381 -8.94 -12.87 -15.21
C ILE A 381 -7.95 -14.03 -15.28
N ASN A 382 -7.66 -14.50 -16.50
CA ASN A 382 -6.53 -15.38 -16.76
C ASN A 382 -5.37 -14.56 -17.30
N LEU A 383 -4.35 -14.33 -16.48
CA LEU A 383 -3.12 -13.64 -16.82
C LEU A 383 -1.97 -14.65 -16.98
N ASN A 384 -1.99 -15.44 -18.05
CA ASN A 384 -0.84 -16.26 -18.42
C ASN A 384 -0.56 -16.14 -19.91
N LYS A 385 0.28 -15.16 -20.31
CA LYS A 385 1.02 -15.20 -21.58
C LYS A 385 2.44 -14.70 -21.33
N SER A 386 3.42 -15.59 -21.45
CA SER A 386 4.85 -15.29 -21.27
C SER A 386 5.50 -14.92 -22.61
N LEU A 387 6.32 -13.89 -22.60
CA LEU A 387 7.08 -13.31 -23.71
C LEU A 387 8.42 -14.02 -23.98
N TRP A 388 8.52 -15.35 -23.82
CA TRP A 388 9.82 -16.04 -23.78
C TRP A 388 10.42 -16.48 -25.12
N HIS A 389 9.83 -16.20 -26.29
CA HIS A 389 10.24 -16.80 -27.56
C HIS A 389 11.24 -16.02 -28.44
N ILE A 390 11.72 -14.86 -28.03
CA ILE A 390 12.52 -13.95 -28.89
C ILE A 390 14.05 -14.20 -28.82
N LYS A 391 14.54 -15.12 -27.98
CA LYS A 391 15.99 -15.22 -27.68
C LYS A 391 16.87 -15.94 -28.71
N GLY A 392 16.33 -16.67 -29.69
CA GLY A 392 17.15 -17.56 -30.53
C GLY A 392 17.85 -16.90 -31.73
N THR A 393 17.13 -16.09 -32.50
CA THR A 393 17.54 -15.66 -33.86
C THR A 393 18.22 -14.30 -33.88
N PHE A 394 17.97 -13.45 -32.87
CA PHE A 394 18.50 -12.08 -32.77
C PHE A 394 19.18 -11.83 -31.42
N SER A 395 20.20 -12.62 -31.14
CA SER A 395 20.93 -12.53 -29.87
C SER A 395 21.79 -11.27 -29.78
N ARG A 396 22.17 -10.90 -28.53
CA ARG A 396 23.13 -9.81 -28.27
C ARG A 396 24.42 -9.96 -29.11
N TYR A 397 24.84 -11.19 -29.38
CA TYR A 397 26.02 -11.48 -30.20
C TYR A 397 25.83 -11.05 -31.65
N HIS A 398 24.73 -11.40 -32.31
CA HIS A 398 24.39 -10.98 -33.67
C HIS A 398 24.30 -9.45 -33.79
N ARG A 399 23.66 -8.80 -32.85
CA ARG A 399 23.57 -7.34 -32.76
C ARG A 399 24.93 -6.68 -32.63
N LYS A 400 25.77 -7.17 -31.71
CA LYS A 400 27.12 -6.62 -31.47
C LYS A 400 28.02 -6.69 -32.71
N TYR A 401 28.04 -7.82 -33.39
CA TYR A 401 28.92 -8.07 -34.51
C TYR A 401 28.27 -7.83 -35.89
N ARG A 402 27.05 -7.32 -35.90
CA ARG A 402 26.33 -6.89 -37.10
C ARG A 402 26.33 -7.94 -38.21
N PHE A 403 26.06 -9.21 -37.89
CA PHE A 403 25.92 -10.27 -38.88
C PHE A 403 24.76 -11.18 -38.52
N ALA A 404 23.97 -11.55 -39.52
CA ALA A 404 22.88 -12.52 -39.40
C ALA A 404 22.46 -13.00 -40.80
N ASN A 405 21.71 -14.11 -40.87
CA ASN A 405 21.08 -14.55 -42.09
C ASN A 405 19.93 -13.60 -42.45
N PRO A 406 19.96 -12.89 -43.58
CA PRO A 406 18.92 -11.90 -43.94
C PRO A 406 17.51 -12.48 -43.94
N ARG A 407 17.33 -13.69 -44.49
CA ARG A 407 16.00 -14.34 -44.52
C ARG A 407 15.43 -14.55 -43.12
N ASN A 408 16.25 -14.99 -42.16
CA ASN A 408 15.81 -15.18 -40.78
C ASN A 408 15.51 -13.84 -40.10
N MET A 409 16.26 -12.80 -40.52
CA MET A 409 16.06 -11.45 -40.00
C MET A 409 14.76 -10.83 -40.53
N GLU A 410 14.39 -11.03 -41.80
CA GLU A 410 13.12 -10.56 -42.34
C GLU A 410 11.93 -11.21 -41.63
N MET A 411 11.95 -12.53 -41.46
CA MET A 411 10.89 -13.24 -40.70
C MET A 411 10.74 -12.77 -39.27
N PHE A 412 11.84 -12.38 -38.61
CA PHE A 412 11.85 -11.83 -37.26
C PHE A 412 11.45 -10.36 -37.23
N GLY A 413 11.89 -9.59 -38.22
CA GLY A 413 11.72 -8.15 -38.30
C GLY A 413 10.27 -7.71 -38.34
N ASP A 414 9.43 -8.40 -39.11
CA ASP A 414 7.99 -8.10 -39.15
C ASP A 414 7.34 -8.22 -37.79
N GLN A 415 7.78 -9.21 -36.99
CA GLN A 415 7.28 -9.38 -35.63
C GLN A 415 7.76 -8.27 -34.69
N VAL A 416 9.02 -7.85 -34.82
CA VAL A 416 9.61 -6.77 -34.01
C VAL A 416 8.99 -5.42 -34.37
N LEU A 417 8.79 -5.13 -35.66
CA LEU A 417 8.16 -3.90 -36.12
C LEU A 417 6.70 -3.84 -35.64
N LYS A 418 5.97 -4.93 -35.82
CA LYS A 418 4.59 -5.00 -35.33
C LYS A 418 4.52 -4.82 -33.80
N LEU A 419 5.42 -5.47 -33.05
CA LEU A 419 5.48 -5.32 -31.59
C LEU A 419 5.77 -3.87 -31.20
N HIS A 420 6.70 -3.20 -31.91
CA HIS A 420 7.01 -1.79 -31.68
C HIS A 420 5.78 -0.90 -31.89
N ASP A 421 5.07 -1.06 -33.01
CA ASP A 421 3.89 -0.26 -33.34
C ASP A 421 2.73 -0.52 -32.36
N ASP A 422 2.52 -1.79 -31.97
CA ASP A 422 1.51 -2.17 -30.99
C ASP A 422 1.83 -1.54 -29.62
N TRP A 423 3.13 -1.49 -29.23
CA TRP A 423 3.56 -0.87 -27.97
C TRP A 423 3.48 0.65 -28.01
N GLU A 424 3.85 1.33 -29.10
CA GLU A 424 3.68 2.78 -29.23
C GLU A 424 2.21 3.18 -29.04
N LYS A 425 1.31 2.46 -29.70
CA LYS A 425 -0.12 2.69 -29.54
C LYS A 425 -0.59 2.44 -28.10
N PHE A 426 -0.17 1.31 -27.51
CA PHE A 426 -0.50 1.00 -26.12
C PHE A 426 -0.01 2.07 -25.15
N ILE A 427 1.22 2.58 -25.33
CA ILE A 427 1.79 3.64 -24.50
C ILE A 427 0.95 4.93 -24.59
N GLN A 428 0.52 5.32 -25.78
CA GLN A 428 -0.36 6.47 -25.96
C GLN A 428 -1.71 6.27 -25.26
N ASP A 429 -2.34 5.12 -25.44
CA ASP A 429 -3.63 4.81 -24.81
C ASP A 429 -3.50 4.77 -23.27
N LEU A 430 -2.39 4.22 -22.77
CA LEU A 430 -2.09 4.18 -21.33
C LEU A 430 -1.87 5.59 -20.77
N TYR A 431 -1.06 6.42 -21.44
CA TYR A 431 -0.81 7.80 -21.04
C TYR A 431 -2.11 8.61 -20.93
N ILE A 432 -2.98 8.50 -21.94
CA ILE A 432 -4.31 9.15 -21.93
C ILE A 432 -5.17 8.63 -20.79
N SER A 433 -5.19 7.33 -20.58
CA SER A 433 -6.00 6.71 -19.53
C SER A 433 -5.53 7.12 -18.14
N MET A 434 -4.22 7.14 -17.90
CA MET A 434 -3.64 7.63 -16.64
C MET A 434 -3.89 9.12 -16.44
N GLY A 435 -3.85 9.92 -17.51
CA GLY A 435 -4.13 11.36 -17.49
C GLY A 435 -5.56 11.70 -17.07
N ASN A 436 -6.50 10.76 -17.12
CA ASN A 436 -7.84 10.91 -16.54
C ASN A 436 -7.86 10.81 -15.01
N ILE A 437 -6.83 10.20 -14.42
CA ILE A 437 -6.75 9.88 -12.99
C ILE A 437 -5.75 10.81 -12.29
N TYR A 438 -4.56 10.97 -12.88
CA TYR A 438 -3.43 11.68 -12.31
C TYR A 438 -3.06 12.93 -13.10
N PHE A 439 -2.25 13.79 -12.51
CA PHE A 439 -1.66 14.95 -13.18
C PHE A 439 -0.49 14.53 -14.08
N PRO A 440 -0.12 15.35 -15.11
CA PRO A 440 0.85 14.95 -16.13
C PRO A 440 2.22 14.56 -15.58
N ASP A 441 2.75 15.27 -14.59
CA ASP A 441 4.04 15.00 -13.95
C ASP A 441 4.07 13.63 -13.26
N MET A 442 2.96 13.22 -12.65
CA MET A 442 2.84 11.91 -12.02
C MET A 442 2.70 10.79 -13.04
N VAL A 443 2.03 11.06 -14.17
CA VAL A 443 1.95 10.13 -15.28
C VAL A 443 3.34 9.94 -15.88
N GLU A 444 4.08 11.02 -16.10
CA GLU A 444 5.44 10.98 -16.62
C GLU A 444 6.39 10.20 -15.71
N GLU A 445 6.38 10.49 -14.40
CA GLU A 445 7.19 9.74 -13.42
C GLU A 445 6.94 8.23 -13.54
N TRP A 446 5.68 7.82 -13.56
CA TRP A 446 5.34 6.40 -13.62
C TRP A 446 5.73 5.76 -14.96
N MET A 447 5.57 6.49 -16.07
CA MET A 447 5.92 6.02 -17.41
C MET A 447 7.45 5.86 -17.55
N GLU A 448 8.25 6.80 -17.06
CA GLU A 448 9.71 6.70 -17.03
C GLU A 448 10.19 5.47 -16.27
N GLU A 449 9.69 5.26 -15.06
CA GLU A 449 10.13 4.14 -14.22
C GLU A 449 9.68 2.76 -14.74
N ASN A 450 8.51 2.67 -15.40
CA ASN A 450 7.88 1.38 -15.65
C ASN A 450 7.69 1.04 -17.13
N VAL A 451 7.81 2.00 -18.06
CA VAL A 451 7.43 1.79 -19.46
C VAL A 451 8.53 2.20 -20.44
N TYR A 452 9.06 3.42 -20.36
CA TYR A 452 9.95 3.95 -21.38
C TYR A 452 11.26 3.20 -21.50
N PHE A 453 11.81 2.70 -20.42
CA PHE A 453 12.99 1.83 -20.44
C PHE A 453 12.82 0.60 -21.38
N TYR A 454 11.65 -0.03 -21.35
CA TYR A 454 11.37 -1.18 -22.22
C TYR A 454 11.15 -0.75 -23.67
N MET A 455 10.48 0.39 -23.87
CA MET A 455 10.27 0.95 -25.19
C MET A 455 11.58 1.35 -25.86
N ASP A 456 12.52 1.91 -25.11
CA ASP A 456 13.86 2.27 -25.63
C ASP A 456 14.65 1.03 -26.06
N GLN A 457 14.56 -0.05 -25.28
CA GLN A 457 15.16 -1.33 -25.71
C GLN A 457 14.54 -1.85 -27.01
N LEU A 458 13.23 -1.68 -27.17
CA LEU A 458 12.53 -2.10 -28.40
C LEU A 458 12.90 -1.20 -29.58
N ARG A 459 13.01 0.11 -29.37
CA ARG A 459 13.49 1.06 -30.40
C ARG A 459 14.92 0.74 -30.84
N GLU A 460 15.82 0.40 -29.89
CA GLU A 460 17.18 -0.05 -30.25
C GLU A 460 17.13 -1.36 -31.06
N LEU A 461 16.25 -2.29 -30.68
CA LEU A 461 16.10 -3.55 -31.40
C LEU A 461 15.66 -3.33 -32.85
N VAL A 462 14.67 -2.43 -33.07
CA VAL A 462 14.23 -2.00 -34.41
C VAL A 462 15.37 -1.34 -35.20
N LYS A 463 16.14 -0.48 -34.56
CA LYS A 463 17.31 0.17 -35.18
C LYS A 463 18.36 -0.84 -35.61
N ASP A 464 18.71 -1.78 -34.73
CA ASP A 464 19.68 -2.83 -35.03
C ASP A 464 19.20 -3.76 -36.15
N TYR A 465 17.91 -4.13 -36.15
CA TYR A 465 17.29 -4.90 -37.22
C TYR A 465 17.43 -4.20 -38.58
N LYS A 466 16.98 -2.94 -38.66
CA LYS A 466 17.07 -2.15 -39.91
C LYS A 466 18.50 -2.04 -40.43
N GLN A 467 19.48 -1.83 -39.55
CA GLN A 467 20.89 -1.77 -39.91
C GLN A 467 21.45 -3.11 -40.40
N ILE A 468 21.10 -4.22 -39.76
CA ILE A 468 21.62 -5.54 -40.12
C ILE A 468 21.05 -6.01 -41.47
N ILE A 469 19.77 -5.73 -41.76
CA ILE A 469 19.13 -6.07 -43.03
C ILE A 469 19.84 -5.34 -44.20
N GLN A 470 20.18 -4.06 -44.02
CA GLN A 470 20.88 -3.27 -45.05
C GLN A 470 22.27 -3.82 -45.39
N LEU A 471 22.88 -4.63 -44.57
CA LEU A 471 24.21 -5.20 -44.79
C LEU A 471 24.20 -6.45 -45.69
N ASN A 472 23.04 -6.95 -46.12
CA ASN A 472 22.87 -8.05 -47.08
C ASN A 472 23.71 -9.30 -46.78
N GLY A 473 23.83 -9.67 -45.50
CA GLY A 473 24.48 -10.91 -45.12
C GLY A 473 26.00 -10.93 -45.17
N ARG A 474 26.61 -9.84 -44.80
CA ARG A 474 28.10 -9.73 -44.77
C ARG A 474 28.76 -10.63 -43.70
N PRO A 475 30.07 -10.93 -43.81
CA PRO A 475 30.84 -11.58 -42.78
C PRO A 475 30.82 -10.83 -41.44
N LYS A 476 31.02 -11.55 -40.36
CA LYS A 476 31.18 -10.99 -39.03
C LYS A 476 32.29 -9.94 -39.02
N ILE A 477 32.00 -8.78 -38.38
CA ILE A 477 33.05 -7.79 -38.11
C ILE A 477 33.79 -8.23 -36.85
N SER A 478 35.11 -8.29 -36.93
CA SER A 478 35.99 -8.56 -35.80
C SER A 478 36.08 -7.38 -34.84
#